data_51597960dbacb8c52bcf2b0ad63a83e7
#
_entry.id   51597960dbacb8c52bcf2b0ad63a83e7
#
_cell.length_a   1.000
_cell.length_b   1.000
_cell.length_c   1.000
_cell.angle_alpha   90.00
_cell.angle_beta   90.00
_cell.angle_gamma   90.00
#
_symmetry.space_group_name_H-M   'P 1'
#
loop_
_entity.id
_entity.type
_entity.pdbx_description
1 polymer ?
#
loop_
_entity_poly.entity_id
_entity_poly.type
_entity_poly.pdbx_seq_one_letter_code
_entity_poly.pdbx_strand_id
1 'polypeptide(L)'
;SDDNVKLDVVSFDSFGYDNSIQVKKKIVKNPVMVATISSAVLFMILCLLWLFVSRIIIWRATSFSTVYIDYNDGMGPKRIRMSGKYQLVCTNNNKAKDSLLSWIFKGSKQYEFNDFWTHDVVMYDGSRRNNIRVQGLKDFCLIGESIRKERFEIENDKGDKVIIETT
;
A
#
# COMPACT_ATOMS: atom_id res chain seq x y z
N SER A 1 -18.32 24.50 26.64
CA SER A 1 -17.35 25.34 25.87
C SER A 1 -17.10 26.61 26.66
N ASP A 2 -16.08 26.57 27.51
CA ASP A 2 -15.70 27.76 28.27
C ASP A 2 -14.71 28.57 27.41
N ASP A 3 -15.29 29.47 26.62
CA ASP A 3 -14.54 30.57 26.03
C ASP A 3 -14.26 31.58 27.14
N ASN A 4 -13.08 31.53 27.74
CA ASN A 4 -12.63 32.56 28.68
C ASN A 4 -12.44 33.88 27.92
N VAL A 5 -13.44 34.72 28.00
CA VAL A 5 -13.40 36.09 27.47
C VAL A 5 -12.80 36.99 28.54
N LYS A 6 -11.57 37.47 28.36
CA LYS A 6 -11.02 38.56 29.16
C LYS A 6 -11.50 39.89 28.59
N LEU A 7 -12.27 40.60 29.37
CA LEU A 7 -12.68 41.97 29.09
C LEU A 7 -11.64 42.92 29.73
N ASP A 8 -10.82 43.56 28.93
CA ASP A 8 -10.00 44.67 29.39
C ASP A 8 -10.81 45.96 29.20
N VAL A 9 -11.29 46.50 30.30
CA VAL A 9 -11.94 47.81 30.31
C VAL A 9 -10.89 48.89 30.42
N VAL A 10 -10.66 49.61 29.34
CA VAL A 10 -9.78 50.82 29.36
C VAL A 10 -10.67 52.02 29.64
N SER A 11 -10.62 52.54 30.86
CA SER A 11 -11.25 53.82 31.18
C SER A 11 -10.37 54.97 30.69
N PHE A 12 -10.91 55.79 29.81
CA PHE A 12 -10.31 57.09 29.47
C PHE A 12 -10.95 58.16 30.32
N ASP A 13 -10.14 58.78 31.16
CA ASP A 13 -10.46 60.09 31.75
C ASP A 13 -10.35 61.15 30.66
N SER A 14 -11.43 61.43 29.98
CA SER A 14 -11.48 62.51 29.02
C SER A 14 -12.56 63.51 29.41
N PHE A 15 -12.16 64.73 29.61
CA PHE A 15 -13.01 65.92 29.62
C PHE A 15 -13.61 66.12 28.19
N GLY A 16 -14.54 65.29 27.79
CA GLY A 16 -15.18 65.42 26.51
C GLY A 16 -16.37 64.48 26.43
N TYR A 17 -17.47 64.97 25.91
CA TYR A 17 -18.83 64.37 25.88
C TYR A 17 -18.99 63.09 25.04
N ASP A 18 -17.99 62.21 24.99
CA ASP A 18 -18.13 60.93 24.25
C ASP A 18 -17.97 59.76 25.22
N ASN A 19 -19.08 59.30 25.77
CA ASN A 19 -19.16 58.11 26.63
C ASN A 19 -19.12 56.83 25.84
N SER A 20 -18.33 56.70 24.81
CA SER A 20 -18.20 55.45 24.07
C SER A 20 -17.16 54.54 24.73
N ILE A 21 -17.62 53.52 25.41
CA ILE A 21 -16.77 52.45 25.95
C ILE A 21 -16.40 51.51 24.80
N GLN A 22 -15.14 51.56 24.36
CA GLN A 22 -14.63 50.59 23.38
C GLN A 22 -14.25 49.31 24.08
N VAL A 23 -15.09 48.26 23.94
CA VAL A 23 -14.79 46.91 24.42
C VAL A 23 -14.01 46.16 23.37
N LYS A 24 -12.71 45.95 23.57
CA LYS A 24 -11.91 45.03 22.73
C LYS A 24 -12.08 43.60 23.22
N LYS A 25 -12.84 42.80 22.47
CA LYS A 25 -12.94 41.37 22.70
C LYS A 25 -11.65 40.66 22.26
N LYS A 26 -10.79 40.24 23.20
CA LYS A 26 -9.64 39.42 22.93
C LYS A 26 -10.02 37.95 23.09
N ILE A 27 -10.19 37.23 21.97
CA ILE A 27 -10.45 35.79 22.01
C ILE A 27 -9.11 35.10 22.32
N VAL A 28 -8.94 34.60 23.53
CA VAL A 28 -7.80 33.78 23.93
C VAL A 28 -8.13 32.34 23.58
N LYS A 29 -7.54 31.83 22.49
CA LYS A 29 -7.69 30.40 22.14
C LYS A 29 -7.01 29.56 23.22
N ASN A 30 -7.68 28.53 23.69
CA ASN A 30 -7.11 27.57 24.64
C ASN A 30 -5.86 26.90 23.99
N PRO A 31 -4.65 27.09 24.57
CA PRO A 31 -3.40 26.60 23.98
C PRO A 31 -3.38 25.07 23.84
N VAL A 32 -4.06 24.36 24.76
CA VAL A 32 -4.15 22.89 24.72
C VAL A 32 -4.97 22.45 23.51
N MET A 33 -6.11 23.11 23.27
CA MET A 33 -6.96 22.76 22.11
C MET A 33 -6.25 23.04 20.78
N VAL A 34 -5.49 24.15 20.69
CA VAL A 34 -4.71 24.48 19.50
C VAL A 34 -3.61 23.44 19.28
N ALA A 35 -2.92 23.04 20.35
CA ALA A 35 -1.85 22.03 20.28
C ALA A 35 -2.39 20.65 19.85
N THR A 36 -3.53 20.21 20.40
CA THR A 36 -4.14 18.93 20.02
C THR A 36 -4.59 18.89 18.55
N ILE A 37 -5.24 19.96 18.09
CA ILE A 37 -5.66 20.04 16.68
C ILE A 37 -4.44 20.07 15.76
N SER A 38 -3.41 20.85 16.10
CA SER A 38 -2.19 20.91 15.29
C SER A 38 -1.45 19.59 15.22
N SER A 39 -1.37 18.84 16.33
CA SER A 39 -0.73 17.52 16.35
C SER A 39 -1.53 16.48 15.53
N ALA A 40 -2.85 16.53 15.60
CA ALA A 40 -3.71 15.64 14.79
C ALA A 40 -3.56 15.91 13.28
N VAL A 41 -3.52 17.18 12.89
CA VAL A 41 -3.30 17.56 11.49
C VAL A 41 -1.91 17.13 11.02
N LEU A 42 -0.87 17.35 11.82
CA LEU A 42 0.49 16.91 11.50
C LEU A 42 0.57 15.39 11.33
N PHE A 43 -0.04 14.64 12.24
CA PHE A 43 -0.09 13.18 12.15
C PHE A 43 -0.80 12.72 10.87
N MET A 44 -1.91 13.33 10.51
CA MET A 44 -2.62 13.03 9.27
C MET A 44 -1.76 13.30 8.02
N ILE A 45 -1.03 14.42 7.99
CA ILE A 45 -0.10 14.74 6.90
C ILE A 45 1.01 13.69 6.80
N LEU A 46 1.60 13.29 7.92
CA LEU A 46 2.64 12.25 7.94
C LEU A 46 2.11 10.90 7.44
N CYS A 47 0.89 10.51 7.79
CA CYS A 47 0.25 9.31 7.27
C CYS A 47 0.04 9.38 5.74
N LEU A 48 -0.42 10.52 5.24
CA LEU A 48 -0.59 10.70 3.79
C LEU A 48 0.74 10.68 3.05
N LEU A 49 1.78 11.32 3.57
CA LEU A 49 3.14 11.27 3.02
C LEU A 49 3.66 9.83 3.01
N TRP A 50 3.49 9.09 4.10
CA TRP A 50 3.87 7.68 4.17
C TRP A 50 3.18 6.84 3.10
N LEU A 51 1.86 6.98 2.94
CA LEU A 51 1.10 6.30 1.91
C LEU A 51 1.60 6.63 0.51
N PHE A 52 1.89 7.91 0.25
CA PHE A 52 2.39 8.36 -1.03
C PHE A 52 3.77 7.78 -1.34
N VAL A 53 4.70 7.88 -0.39
CA VAL A 53 6.08 7.34 -0.53
C VAL A 53 6.06 5.82 -0.70
N SER A 54 5.26 5.10 0.09
CA SER A 54 5.15 3.65 -0.02
C SER A 54 4.61 3.22 -1.40
N ARG A 55 3.66 3.96 -1.96
CA ARG A 55 3.13 3.73 -3.30
C ARG A 55 4.18 3.92 -4.39
N ILE A 56 4.98 4.97 -4.30
CA ILE A 56 6.07 5.23 -5.26
C ILE A 56 7.13 4.11 -5.17
N ILE A 57 7.50 3.69 -3.97
CA ILE A 57 8.50 2.63 -3.76
C ILE A 57 7.99 1.30 -4.33
N ILE A 58 6.74 0.93 -4.05
CA ILE A 58 6.13 -0.31 -4.56
C ILE A 58 6.05 -0.28 -6.09
N TRP A 59 5.65 0.85 -6.65
CA TRP A 59 5.54 0.99 -8.11
C TRP A 59 6.90 0.88 -8.83
N ARG A 60 7.97 1.29 -8.17
CA ARG A 60 9.35 1.15 -8.68
C ARG A 60 9.95 -0.23 -8.43
N ALA A 61 9.42 -0.98 -7.46
CA ALA A 61 9.96 -2.28 -7.07
C ALA A 61 9.58 -3.43 -8.01
N THR A 62 8.47 -3.30 -8.75
CA THR A 62 8.09 -4.33 -9.74
C THR A 62 8.94 -4.22 -10.98
N SER A 63 9.86 -5.16 -11.15
CA SER A 63 10.77 -5.18 -12.29
C SER A 63 10.20 -5.90 -13.51
N PHE A 64 9.16 -6.71 -13.33
CA PHE A 64 8.45 -7.38 -14.41
C PHE A 64 7.06 -6.79 -14.61
N SER A 65 6.74 -6.49 -15.86
CA SER A 65 5.47 -5.84 -16.21
C SER A 65 4.38 -6.85 -16.55
N THR A 66 4.76 -8.03 -17.02
CA THR A 66 3.85 -9.08 -17.46
C THR A 66 4.41 -10.45 -17.09
N VAL A 67 3.51 -11.33 -16.67
CA VAL A 67 3.79 -12.75 -16.44
C VAL A 67 2.90 -13.56 -17.37
N TYR A 68 3.50 -14.52 -18.06
CA TYR A 68 2.79 -15.51 -18.87
C TYR A 68 2.88 -16.86 -18.14
N ILE A 69 1.74 -17.50 -17.93
CA ILE A 69 1.64 -18.80 -17.29
C ILE A 69 0.99 -19.77 -18.26
N ASP A 70 1.74 -20.81 -18.63
CA ASP A 70 1.23 -21.89 -19.49
C ASP A 70 1.06 -23.15 -18.66
N TYR A 71 -0.19 -23.58 -18.53
CA TYR A 71 -0.57 -24.79 -17.80
C TYR A 71 -0.51 -26.07 -18.64
N ASN A 72 -0.04 -25.99 -19.87
CA ASN A 72 -0.03 -27.08 -20.84
C ASN A 72 -1.42 -27.72 -21.05
N ASP A 73 -2.49 -26.96 -20.85
CA ASP A 73 -3.87 -27.40 -21.01
C ASP A 73 -4.39 -27.26 -22.46
N GLY A 74 -3.54 -26.84 -23.37
CA GLY A 74 -3.87 -26.61 -24.79
C GLY A 74 -4.55 -25.25 -25.05
N MET A 75 -4.83 -24.45 -24.02
CA MET A 75 -5.42 -23.11 -24.17
C MET A 75 -4.35 -22.04 -24.45
N GLY A 76 -3.08 -22.39 -24.29
CA GLY A 76 -1.95 -21.49 -24.45
C GLY A 76 -1.67 -20.59 -23.23
N PRO A 77 -0.60 -19.79 -23.28
CA PRO A 77 -0.12 -19.05 -22.12
C PRO A 77 -1.11 -17.93 -21.72
N LYS A 78 -1.50 -17.93 -20.46
CA LYS A 78 -2.33 -16.92 -19.86
C LYS A 78 -1.49 -15.70 -19.51
N ARG A 79 -1.88 -14.52 -20.01
CA ARG A 79 -1.19 -13.25 -19.78
C ARG A 79 -1.71 -12.54 -18.53
N ILE A 80 -0.84 -12.25 -17.59
CA ILE A 80 -1.14 -11.54 -16.34
C ILE A 80 -0.36 -10.22 -16.31
N ARG A 81 -1.07 -9.10 -16.19
CA ARG A 81 -0.44 -7.78 -16.05
C ARG A 81 -0.11 -7.49 -14.60
N MET A 82 1.16 -7.13 -14.35
CA MET A 82 1.69 -6.82 -13.01
C MET A 82 1.78 -5.33 -12.71
N SER A 83 1.37 -4.45 -13.64
CA SER A 83 1.44 -3.00 -13.45
C SER A 83 0.77 -2.56 -12.14
N GLY A 84 1.52 -1.89 -11.27
CA GLY A 84 1.04 -1.45 -9.95
C GLY A 84 0.82 -2.56 -8.92
N LYS A 85 1.26 -3.78 -9.22
CA LYS A 85 1.20 -4.93 -8.31
C LYS A 85 2.60 -5.26 -7.80
N TYR A 86 2.71 -5.66 -6.54
CA TYR A 86 4.00 -6.00 -5.94
C TYR A 86 4.25 -7.51 -5.80
N GLN A 87 3.20 -8.32 -5.88
CA GLN A 87 3.25 -9.77 -5.78
C GLN A 87 2.24 -10.42 -6.71
N LEU A 88 2.59 -11.56 -7.28
CA LEU A 88 1.66 -12.51 -7.90
C LEU A 88 1.44 -13.67 -6.94
N VAL A 89 0.20 -13.97 -6.63
CA VAL A 89 -0.22 -15.08 -5.78
C VAL A 89 -0.99 -16.07 -6.63
N CYS A 90 -0.39 -17.23 -6.85
CA CYS A 90 -1.03 -18.35 -7.55
C CYS A 90 -1.67 -19.26 -6.51
N THR A 91 -2.97 -19.50 -6.61
CA THR A 91 -3.75 -20.22 -5.61
C THR A 91 -4.96 -20.91 -6.25
N ASN A 92 -5.47 -21.97 -5.62
CA ASN A 92 -6.78 -22.52 -5.96
C ASN A 92 -7.93 -21.91 -5.13
N ASN A 93 -7.62 -21.06 -4.17
CA ASN A 93 -8.61 -20.46 -3.29
C ASN A 93 -9.27 -19.22 -3.91
N ASN A 94 -10.41 -19.39 -4.56
CA ASN A 94 -11.16 -18.29 -5.18
C ASN A 94 -11.65 -17.20 -4.22
N LYS A 95 -11.52 -17.40 -2.91
CA LYS A 95 -11.87 -16.41 -1.88
C LYS A 95 -10.66 -15.57 -1.43
N ALA A 96 -9.47 -15.87 -1.94
CA ALA A 96 -8.27 -15.11 -1.60
C ALA A 96 -8.43 -13.64 -2.01
N LYS A 97 -8.33 -12.74 -1.05
CA LYS A 97 -8.43 -11.28 -1.24
C LYS A 97 -7.39 -10.57 -0.41
N ASP A 98 -6.96 -9.43 -0.90
CA ASP A 98 -6.13 -8.54 -0.09
C ASP A 98 -6.89 -8.05 1.15
N SER A 99 -6.25 -8.09 2.31
CA SER A 99 -6.77 -7.34 3.44
C SER A 99 -6.57 -5.84 3.17
N LEU A 100 -7.47 -5.02 3.68
CA LEU A 100 -7.42 -3.57 3.52
C LEU A 100 -6.09 -2.99 4.03
N LEU A 101 -5.60 -3.50 5.17
CA LEU A 101 -4.30 -3.13 5.72
C LEU A 101 -3.14 -3.52 4.79
N SER A 102 -3.17 -4.73 4.21
CA SER A 102 -2.16 -5.16 3.25
C SER A 102 -2.12 -4.25 2.03
N TRP A 103 -3.29 -3.88 1.52
CA TRP A 103 -3.42 -2.98 0.40
C TRP A 103 -2.86 -1.57 0.69
N ILE A 104 -3.12 -1.04 1.89
CA ILE A 104 -2.62 0.28 2.32
C ILE A 104 -1.10 0.28 2.45
N PHE A 105 -0.52 -0.70 3.18
CA PHE A 105 0.90 -0.68 3.56
C PHE A 105 1.83 -1.34 2.54
N LYS A 106 1.37 -2.38 1.84
CA LYS A 106 2.21 -3.16 0.92
C LYS A 106 1.82 -3.00 -0.56
N GLY A 107 0.67 -2.40 -0.84
CA GLY A 107 0.11 -2.31 -2.18
C GLY A 107 -0.78 -3.50 -2.52
N SER A 108 -1.24 -3.55 -3.77
CA SER A 108 -2.15 -4.59 -4.22
C SER A 108 -1.38 -5.80 -4.78
N LYS A 109 -1.88 -6.99 -4.48
CA LYS A 109 -1.43 -8.24 -5.07
C LYS A 109 -2.20 -8.53 -6.36
N GLN A 110 -1.61 -9.33 -7.21
CA GLN A 110 -2.32 -9.95 -8.31
C GLN A 110 -2.59 -11.41 -7.93
N TYR A 111 -3.80 -11.88 -8.15
CA TYR A 111 -4.18 -13.27 -7.89
C TYR A 111 -4.39 -14.02 -9.20
N GLU A 112 -3.86 -15.22 -9.26
CA GLU A 112 -4.09 -16.18 -10.31
C GLU A 112 -4.71 -17.43 -9.72
N PHE A 113 -5.89 -17.80 -10.22
CA PHE A 113 -6.67 -18.94 -9.73
C PHE A 113 -6.60 -20.08 -10.71
N ASN A 114 -6.08 -21.21 -10.25
CA ASN A 114 -6.05 -22.46 -11.02
C ASN A 114 -5.93 -23.66 -10.08
N ASP A 115 -6.58 -24.77 -10.42
CA ASP A 115 -6.58 -26.01 -9.63
C ASP A 115 -5.22 -26.73 -9.62
N PHE A 116 -4.29 -26.31 -10.47
CA PHE A 116 -2.89 -26.77 -10.44
C PHE A 116 -2.24 -26.48 -9.08
N TRP A 117 -2.59 -25.35 -8.45
CA TRP A 117 -2.00 -24.89 -7.20
C TRP A 117 -2.67 -25.57 -6.02
N THR A 118 -1.98 -26.49 -5.35
CA THR A 118 -2.48 -27.17 -4.13
C THR A 118 -2.47 -26.23 -2.93
N HIS A 119 -1.59 -25.22 -2.94
CA HIS A 119 -1.50 -24.15 -1.94
C HIS A 119 -0.94 -22.86 -2.57
N ASP A 120 -0.88 -21.81 -1.77
CA ASP A 120 -0.47 -20.48 -2.25
C ASP A 120 1.02 -20.47 -2.63
N VAL A 121 1.31 -20.19 -3.90
CA VAL A 121 2.65 -19.91 -4.40
C VAL A 121 2.76 -18.42 -4.69
N VAL A 122 3.73 -17.77 -4.06
CA VAL A 122 3.90 -16.31 -4.14
C VAL A 122 5.16 -15.98 -4.90
N MET A 123 5.01 -15.17 -5.95
CA MET A 123 6.11 -14.65 -6.76
C MET A 123 6.24 -13.15 -6.57
N TYR A 124 7.46 -12.68 -6.34
CA TYR A 124 7.75 -11.25 -6.16
C TYR A 124 9.17 -10.93 -6.62
N ASP A 125 9.45 -9.66 -6.76
CA ASP A 125 10.76 -9.19 -7.22
C ASP A 125 11.86 -9.48 -6.20
N GLY A 126 12.97 -10.02 -6.67
CA GLY A 126 14.13 -10.28 -5.82
C GLY A 126 14.93 -9.00 -5.55
N SER A 127 15.86 -9.07 -4.59
CA SER A 127 16.75 -7.95 -4.25
C SER A 127 17.73 -7.54 -5.35
N ARG A 128 17.91 -8.37 -6.37
CA ARG A 128 18.74 -8.08 -7.55
C ARG A 128 17.84 -7.91 -8.76
N ARG A 129 18.19 -6.96 -9.63
CA ARG A 129 17.39 -6.52 -10.80
C ARG A 129 16.87 -7.63 -11.73
N ASN A 130 17.44 -8.83 -11.65
CA ASN A 130 17.10 -9.92 -12.57
C ASN A 130 16.60 -11.21 -11.88
N ASN A 131 16.28 -11.16 -10.59
CA ASN A 131 15.85 -12.36 -9.88
C ASN A 131 14.40 -12.22 -9.42
N ILE A 132 13.61 -13.25 -9.67
CA ILE A 132 12.29 -13.43 -9.09
C ILE A 132 12.44 -14.36 -7.89
N ARG A 133 11.79 -14.04 -6.78
CA ARG A 133 11.68 -14.92 -5.63
C ARG A 133 10.35 -15.64 -5.67
N VAL A 134 10.37 -16.93 -5.48
CA VAL A 134 9.20 -17.78 -5.39
C VAL A 134 9.16 -18.38 -3.98
N GLN A 135 8.02 -18.27 -3.32
CA GLN A 135 7.77 -18.83 -1.98
C GLN A 135 6.55 -19.73 -2.02
N GLY A 136 6.52 -20.70 -1.12
CA GLY A 136 5.39 -21.63 -1.04
C GLY A 136 5.56 -22.89 -1.92
N LEU A 137 6.77 -23.23 -2.31
CA LEU A 137 7.06 -24.42 -3.15
C LEU A 137 7.11 -25.73 -2.33
N LYS A 138 6.31 -25.89 -1.27
CA LYS A 138 6.40 -27.08 -0.38
C LYS A 138 6.25 -28.40 -1.13
N ASP A 139 5.28 -28.47 -2.06
CA ASP A 139 4.91 -29.66 -2.82
C ASP A 139 5.16 -29.46 -4.31
N PHE A 140 6.00 -28.46 -4.66
CA PHE A 140 6.37 -28.16 -6.03
C PHE A 140 7.88 -28.21 -6.19
N CYS A 141 8.34 -28.83 -7.26
CA CYS A 141 9.75 -28.81 -7.66
C CYS A 141 9.98 -27.72 -8.70
N LEU A 142 10.99 -26.88 -8.46
CA LEU A 142 11.46 -25.91 -9.44
C LEU A 142 12.42 -26.62 -10.40
N ILE A 143 12.10 -26.61 -11.69
CA ILE A 143 12.95 -27.21 -12.70
C ILE A 143 13.86 -26.11 -13.27
N GLY A 144 15.17 -26.15 -12.93
CA GLY A 144 16.19 -25.22 -13.42
C GLY A 144 17.06 -24.61 -12.32
N GLU A 145 18.31 -24.31 -12.64
CA GLU A 145 19.32 -23.87 -11.67
C GLU A 145 19.20 -22.42 -11.19
N SER A 146 18.40 -21.59 -11.86
CA SER A 146 18.19 -20.21 -11.40
C SER A 146 16.87 -19.63 -11.90
N ILE A 147 16.15 -19.00 -10.99
CA ILE A 147 15.00 -18.17 -11.31
C ILE A 147 15.50 -16.86 -11.92
N ARG A 148 15.93 -16.93 -13.18
CA ARG A 148 16.17 -15.73 -13.99
C ARG A 148 14.86 -15.27 -14.59
N LYS A 149 14.74 -13.99 -14.87
CA LYS A 149 13.55 -13.30 -15.34
C LYS A 149 12.85 -13.87 -16.58
N GLU A 150 13.43 -14.81 -17.29
CA GLU A 150 12.97 -15.13 -18.63
C GLU A 150 11.97 -16.29 -18.63
N ARG A 151 12.35 -17.40 -18.04
CA ARG A 151 11.52 -18.60 -18.07
C ARG A 151 11.93 -19.58 -16.97
N PHE A 152 10.96 -20.16 -16.28
CA PHE A 152 11.17 -21.27 -15.36
C PHE A 152 9.95 -22.20 -15.34
N GLU A 153 10.18 -23.43 -14.91
CA GLU A 153 9.14 -24.46 -14.86
C GLU A 153 8.92 -24.89 -13.41
N ILE A 154 7.66 -25.12 -13.07
CA ILE A 154 7.25 -25.66 -11.78
C ILE A 154 6.50 -26.96 -12.04
N GLU A 155 6.89 -28.03 -11.35
CA GLU A 155 6.24 -29.34 -11.39
C GLU A 155 5.55 -29.61 -10.07
N ASN A 156 4.31 -30.12 -10.12
CA ASN A 156 3.57 -30.54 -8.94
C ASN A 156 3.83 -32.03 -8.62
N ASP A 157 3.31 -32.49 -7.49
CA ASP A 157 3.45 -33.89 -7.03
C ASP A 157 2.86 -34.93 -7.98
N LYS A 158 1.99 -34.50 -8.90
CA LYS A 158 1.36 -35.37 -9.91
C LYS A 158 2.15 -35.46 -11.20
N GLY A 159 3.27 -34.70 -11.31
CA GLY A 159 4.08 -34.62 -12.52
C GLY A 159 3.56 -33.63 -13.56
N ASP A 160 2.50 -32.86 -13.26
CA ASP A 160 2.06 -31.78 -14.15
C ASP A 160 3.02 -30.60 -14.08
N LYS A 161 3.26 -29.96 -15.22
CA LYS A 161 4.23 -28.87 -15.36
C LYS A 161 3.57 -27.60 -15.79
N VAL A 162 4.00 -26.51 -15.18
CA VAL A 162 3.63 -25.15 -15.55
C VAL A 162 4.86 -24.38 -15.95
N ILE A 163 4.77 -23.69 -17.07
CA ILE A 163 5.84 -22.84 -17.58
C ILE A 163 5.47 -21.38 -17.26
N ILE A 164 6.41 -20.67 -16.66
CA ILE A 164 6.23 -19.27 -16.29
C ILE A 164 7.29 -18.44 -17.00
N GLU A 165 6.83 -17.45 -17.76
CA GLU A 165 7.68 -16.49 -18.45
C GLU A 165 7.38 -15.08 -17.95
N THR A 166 8.44 -14.26 -17.75
CA THR A 166 8.30 -12.88 -17.28
C THR A 166 8.96 -11.92 -18.23
N THR A 167 8.31 -10.80 -18.49
CA THR A 167 8.82 -9.69 -19.33
C THR A 167 8.78 -8.36 -18.59
#